data_c493630d53565c60b3fb8276e532f3f4
#
_entry.id   c493630d53565c60b3fb8276e532f3f4
#
_cell.length_a   1.000
_cell.length_b   1.000
_cell.length_c   1.000
_cell.angle_alpha   90.00
_cell.angle_beta   90.00
_cell.angle_gamma   90.00
#
_symmetry.space_group_name_H-M   'P 1'
#
loop_
_entity.id
_entity.type
_entity.pdbx_description
1 polymer ?
#
loop_
_entity_poly.entity_id
_entity_poly.type
_entity_poly.pdbx_seq_one_letter_code
_entity_poly.pdbx_strand_id
1 'polypeptide(L)'
;MKAINVVIMDLDDTLWDWVGIWHSSFKAMLDRLEQDSGIQREQLIKDFRSVFRKHGTTEYAFAIEELPSLQEKHKGQDLTLVYKGAIKKYRFARSAVLCTYPTVPETLETLRNKGVLLVGYTESMSFYTRYRLRKLGVDNALDYLYSPQDHALPENVDTRKIRRYPAEHYCLRGVVHRFTPADKLKPSPEVLRNILEDIGAHPDRVVYLGDKLHKDVAMAQKAGVIDVWAKYGESKDRPEYELLRKVTHWSDKVVQEEKNTSVEDIKPTFILRNYFSELLEYFEFAPFLDSRSPDKFKSVIEVWKKSVDVQQHFNDIELRIRNFAITILIAAIGAAGFALRENLKVLLLGIELPLASILMLAGAVSLVPLWFMDRHWYHRLLYGAVKHASAIEERHKDYLPELGLSQRITVASPVKFWRWTLHSSQKLNLFYLIVCALLVIGAVVVFFCKPGPSRKPIGELQKVTAPSEKADRVSQTLLPIEDLSKGVR
;
A
#
# COMPACT_ATOMS: atom_id res chain seq x y z
N MET A 1 -16.42 -25.37 19.27
CA MET A 1 -15.81 -24.10 19.76
C MET A 1 -16.52 -22.93 19.13
N LYS A 2 -16.54 -21.77 19.79
CA LYS A 2 -17.02 -20.52 19.16
C LYS A 2 -16.04 -20.15 18.05
N ALA A 3 -16.51 -19.57 16.95
CA ALA A 3 -15.63 -19.09 15.89
C ALA A 3 -14.67 -18.02 16.40
N ILE A 4 -13.41 -18.10 16.02
CA ILE A 4 -12.34 -17.17 16.41
C ILE A 4 -12.44 -15.90 15.57
N ASN A 5 -12.35 -14.76 16.23
CA ASN A 5 -12.40 -13.46 15.55
C ASN A 5 -11.18 -12.55 15.86
N VAL A 6 -10.29 -13.00 16.75
CA VAL A 6 -9.03 -12.32 17.04
C VAL A 6 -7.90 -13.33 17.09
N VAL A 7 -6.79 -13.02 16.43
CA VAL A 7 -5.54 -13.76 16.56
C VAL A 7 -4.48 -12.80 17.11
N ILE A 8 -4.02 -13.06 18.33
CA ILE A 8 -2.88 -12.38 18.93
C ILE A 8 -1.67 -13.29 18.74
N MET A 9 -0.58 -12.76 18.22
CA MET A 9 0.59 -13.57 17.91
C MET A 9 1.88 -12.91 18.39
N ASP A 10 2.78 -13.73 18.89
CA ASP A 10 4.18 -13.34 18.98
C ASP A 10 4.75 -13.14 17.56
N LEU A 11 5.87 -12.47 17.44
CA LEU A 11 6.46 -12.13 16.16
C LEU A 11 7.75 -12.90 15.90
N ASP A 12 8.73 -12.74 16.80
CA ASP A 12 10.06 -13.34 16.68
C ASP A 12 9.98 -14.87 16.93
N ASP A 13 10.61 -15.67 16.09
CA ASP A 13 10.50 -17.13 16.07
C ASP A 13 9.06 -17.69 15.88
N THR A 14 8.10 -16.79 15.60
CA THR A 14 6.70 -17.13 15.28
C THR A 14 6.34 -16.77 13.84
N LEU A 15 6.65 -15.55 13.37
CA LEU A 15 6.43 -15.14 11.98
C LEU A 15 7.70 -15.21 11.13
N TRP A 16 8.86 -15.16 11.74
CA TRP A 16 10.19 -15.27 11.12
C TRP A 16 11.20 -15.89 12.08
N ASP A 17 12.25 -16.50 11.56
CA ASP A 17 13.35 -17.09 12.33
C ASP A 17 14.26 -15.99 12.92
N TRP A 18 13.87 -15.44 14.07
CA TRP A 18 14.63 -14.40 14.73
C TRP A 18 16.01 -14.89 15.20
N VAL A 19 16.08 -16.09 15.78
CA VAL A 19 17.34 -16.67 16.27
C VAL A 19 18.33 -16.86 15.12
N GLY A 20 17.89 -17.37 13.98
CA GLY A 20 18.73 -17.51 12.80
C GLY A 20 19.20 -16.17 12.23
N ILE A 21 18.30 -15.18 12.19
CA ILE A 21 18.63 -13.82 11.75
C ILE A 21 19.64 -13.17 12.70
N TRP A 22 19.39 -13.26 14.01
CA TRP A 22 20.26 -12.71 15.04
C TRP A 22 21.63 -13.38 15.00
N HIS A 23 21.69 -14.72 15.01
CA HIS A 23 22.93 -15.49 14.98
C HIS A 23 23.79 -15.14 13.76
N SER A 24 23.21 -15.19 12.55
CA SER A 24 23.92 -14.90 11.31
C SER A 24 24.49 -13.48 11.32
N SER A 25 23.71 -12.53 11.81
CA SER A 25 24.10 -11.11 11.86
C SER A 25 25.17 -10.86 12.91
N PHE A 26 24.94 -11.33 14.14
CA PHE A 26 25.84 -11.14 15.27
C PHE A 26 27.17 -11.86 15.06
N LYS A 27 27.12 -13.11 14.58
CA LYS A 27 28.31 -13.89 14.26
C LYS A 27 29.18 -13.19 13.20
N ALA A 28 28.58 -12.72 12.11
CA ALA A 28 29.32 -12.02 11.05
C ALA A 28 29.96 -10.71 11.55
N MET A 29 29.32 -10.02 12.48
CA MET A 29 29.88 -8.84 13.16
C MET A 29 31.01 -9.23 14.11
N LEU A 30 30.80 -10.24 14.95
CA LEU A 30 31.76 -10.72 15.93
C LEU A 30 33.03 -11.23 15.26
N ASP A 31 32.92 -12.06 14.19
CA ASP A 31 34.03 -12.55 13.42
C ASP A 31 34.88 -11.40 12.85
N ARG A 32 34.21 -10.36 12.37
CA ARG A 32 34.90 -9.19 11.84
C ARG A 32 35.52 -8.31 12.91
N LEU A 33 34.86 -8.13 14.07
CA LEU A 33 35.42 -7.42 15.21
C LEU A 33 36.67 -8.11 15.76
N GLU A 34 36.64 -9.43 15.90
CA GLU A 34 37.81 -10.23 16.31
C GLU A 34 39.00 -10.01 15.35
N GLN A 35 38.74 -10.09 14.05
CA GLN A 35 39.76 -9.86 13.02
C GLN A 35 40.32 -8.43 13.05
N ASP A 36 39.46 -7.42 13.08
CA ASP A 36 39.88 -6.01 13.01
C ASP A 36 40.49 -5.51 14.30
N SER A 37 40.05 -6.01 15.45
CA SER A 37 40.54 -5.58 16.76
C SER A 37 41.72 -6.42 17.28
N GLY A 38 41.84 -7.67 16.87
CA GLY A 38 42.80 -8.63 17.46
C GLY A 38 42.45 -9.01 18.91
N ILE A 39 41.26 -8.64 19.41
CA ILE A 39 40.79 -9.04 20.73
C ILE A 39 40.20 -10.44 20.63
N GLN A 40 40.54 -11.29 21.60
CA GLN A 40 40.03 -12.66 21.66
C GLN A 40 38.49 -12.68 21.71
N ARG A 41 37.91 -13.64 20.98
CA ARG A 41 36.44 -13.81 20.87
C ARG A 41 35.75 -13.88 22.23
N GLU A 42 36.32 -14.63 23.15
CA GLU A 42 35.79 -14.81 24.51
C GLU A 42 35.69 -13.49 25.28
N GLN A 43 36.65 -12.59 25.09
CA GLN A 43 36.62 -11.28 25.70
C GLN A 43 35.52 -10.40 25.08
N LEU A 44 35.41 -10.39 23.73
CA LEU A 44 34.33 -9.67 23.05
C LEU A 44 32.95 -10.19 23.48
N ILE A 45 32.78 -11.50 23.64
CA ILE A 45 31.53 -12.10 24.15
C ILE A 45 31.19 -11.62 25.56
N LYS A 46 32.19 -11.54 26.45
CA LYS A 46 31.99 -10.99 27.82
C LYS A 46 31.58 -9.52 27.78
N ASP A 47 32.23 -8.74 26.93
CA ASP A 47 31.93 -7.33 26.76
C ASP A 47 30.50 -7.12 26.24
N PHE A 48 30.12 -7.82 25.18
CA PHE A 48 28.75 -7.80 24.67
C PHE A 48 27.72 -8.20 25.72
N ARG A 49 27.99 -9.25 26.51
CA ARG A 49 27.09 -9.68 27.58
C ARG A 49 26.92 -8.58 28.63
N SER A 50 28.00 -7.88 28.99
CA SER A 50 27.94 -6.74 29.92
C SER A 50 27.06 -5.62 29.39
N VAL A 51 27.27 -5.23 28.13
CA VAL A 51 26.50 -4.16 27.48
C VAL A 51 25.04 -4.57 27.32
N PHE A 52 24.76 -5.78 26.87
CA PHE A 52 23.38 -6.26 26.68
C PHE A 52 22.62 -6.37 28.02
N ARG A 53 23.29 -6.78 29.10
CA ARG A 53 22.69 -6.77 30.44
C ARG A 53 22.39 -5.36 30.94
N LYS A 54 23.26 -4.38 30.66
CA LYS A 54 23.04 -2.98 31.00
C LYS A 54 21.78 -2.41 30.29
N HIS A 55 21.58 -2.78 29.03
CA HIS A 55 20.49 -2.26 28.20
C HIS A 55 19.25 -3.18 28.14
N GLY A 56 19.26 -4.35 28.77
CA GLY A 56 18.13 -5.28 28.81
C GLY A 56 17.73 -5.85 27.43
N THR A 57 18.64 -5.90 26.47
CA THR A 57 18.39 -6.43 25.12
C THR A 57 19.66 -6.92 24.43
N THR A 58 19.54 -7.93 23.58
CA THR A 58 20.63 -8.40 22.69
C THR A 58 20.64 -7.66 21.33
N GLU A 59 19.74 -6.72 21.12
CA GLU A 59 19.64 -5.92 19.90
C GLU A 59 19.94 -4.44 20.13
N TYR A 60 20.84 -4.13 21.06
CA TYR A 60 21.25 -2.76 21.29
C TYR A 60 22.12 -2.23 20.14
N ALA A 61 21.60 -1.20 19.45
CA ALA A 61 22.20 -0.72 18.19
C ALA A 61 23.59 -0.07 18.37
N PHE A 62 23.89 0.43 19.58
CA PHE A 62 25.13 1.14 19.91
C PHE A 62 26.13 0.27 20.70
N ALA A 63 25.92 -1.04 20.70
CA ALA A 63 26.73 -1.94 21.53
C ALA A 63 28.24 -1.83 21.25
N ILE A 64 28.67 -1.66 20.01
CA ILE A 64 30.11 -1.54 19.66
C ILE A 64 30.76 -0.32 20.33
N GLU A 65 30.02 0.77 20.49
CA GLU A 65 30.50 1.99 21.11
C GLU A 65 30.76 1.83 22.62
N GLU A 66 30.06 0.87 23.25
CA GLU A 66 30.14 0.64 24.70
C GLU A 66 30.98 -0.58 25.09
N LEU A 67 31.59 -1.31 24.14
CA LEU A 67 32.44 -2.47 24.46
C LEU A 67 33.72 -2.02 25.19
N PRO A 68 33.94 -2.42 26.46
CA PRO A 68 35.05 -1.90 27.27
C PRO A 68 36.42 -2.13 26.64
N SER A 69 36.67 -3.32 26.10
CA SER A 69 37.96 -3.64 25.48
C SER A 69 38.25 -2.83 24.21
N LEU A 70 37.19 -2.45 23.46
CA LEU A 70 37.34 -1.58 22.28
C LEU A 70 37.58 -0.12 22.69
N GLN A 71 36.86 0.35 23.73
CA GLN A 71 37.04 1.70 24.29
C GLN A 71 38.45 1.89 24.83
N GLU A 72 38.98 0.88 25.51
CA GLU A 72 40.34 0.92 26.03
C GLU A 72 41.39 1.00 24.90
N LYS A 73 41.19 0.18 23.86
CA LYS A 73 42.09 0.11 22.71
C LYS A 73 42.09 1.37 21.85
N HIS A 74 40.95 2.05 21.73
CA HIS A 74 40.75 3.20 20.84
C HIS A 74 40.23 4.43 21.60
N LYS A 75 40.91 4.77 22.70
CA LYS A 75 40.53 5.92 23.55
C LYS A 75 40.33 7.20 22.74
N GLY A 76 39.11 7.78 22.82
CA GLY A 76 38.74 9.04 22.17
C GLY A 76 38.44 8.93 20.66
N GLN A 77 38.44 7.74 20.09
CA GLN A 77 38.04 7.53 18.69
C GLN A 77 36.58 7.13 18.59
N ASP A 78 35.94 7.49 17.48
CA ASP A 78 34.61 7.02 17.12
C ASP A 78 34.65 5.54 16.68
N LEU A 79 34.23 4.65 17.57
CA LEU A 79 34.26 3.20 17.31
C LEU A 79 33.33 2.77 16.16
N THR A 80 32.30 3.55 15.85
CA THR A 80 31.44 3.24 14.70
C THR A 80 32.15 3.46 13.38
N LEU A 81 33.05 4.42 13.31
CA LEU A 81 33.91 4.66 12.15
C LEU A 81 35.02 3.64 12.07
N VAL A 82 35.72 3.36 13.20
CA VAL A 82 36.79 2.35 13.27
C VAL A 82 36.27 0.99 12.82
N TYR A 83 35.15 0.53 13.38
CA TYR A 83 34.55 -0.78 13.13
C TYR A 83 33.39 -0.77 12.15
N LYS A 84 33.36 0.21 11.23
CA LYS A 84 32.30 0.27 10.17
C LYS A 84 32.24 -1.00 9.33
N GLY A 85 33.33 -1.73 9.22
CA GLY A 85 33.40 -3.03 8.52
C GLY A 85 32.54 -4.08 9.20
N ALA A 86 32.60 -4.19 10.52
CA ALA A 86 31.80 -5.11 11.31
C ALA A 86 30.29 -4.75 11.26
N ILE A 87 29.96 -3.46 11.35
CA ILE A 87 28.58 -2.98 11.21
C ILE A 87 28.02 -3.30 9.82
N LYS A 88 28.83 -3.14 8.76
CA LYS A 88 28.42 -3.50 7.39
C LYS A 88 28.17 -5.01 7.26
N LYS A 89 29.02 -5.86 7.85
CA LYS A 89 28.85 -7.31 7.86
C LYS A 89 27.57 -7.73 8.59
N TYR A 90 27.32 -7.15 9.76
CA TYR A 90 26.04 -7.34 10.48
C TYR A 90 24.83 -7.05 9.60
N ARG A 91 24.79 -5.86 8.98
CA ARG A 91 23.69 -5.40 8.15
C ARG A 91 23.50 -6.26 6.90
N PHE A 92 24.59 -6.67 6.28
CA PHE A 92 24.56 -7.53 5.10
C PHE A 92 24.02 -8.92 5.44
N ALA A 93 24.57 -9.58 6.47
CA ALA A 93 24.12 -10.88 6.91
C ALA A 93 22.63 -10.86 7.30
N ARG A 94 22.21 -9.84 8.07
CA ARG A 94 20.79 -9.67 8.41
C ARG A 94 19.89 -9.58 7.18
N SER A 95 20.27 -8.78 6.19
CA SER A 95 19.45 -8.59 4.99
C SER A 95 19.39 -9.85 4.11
N ALA A 96 20.38 -10.71 4.18
CA ALA A 96 20.45 -11.94 3.39
C ALA A 96 19.52 -13.05 3.91
N VAL A 97 19.25 -13.08 5.23
CA VAL A 97 18.49 -14.14 5.87
C VAL A 97 17.11 -13.71 6.39
N LEU A 98 16.79 -12.42 6.30
CA LEU A 98 15.52 -11.90 6.77
C LEU A 98 14.38 -12.29 5.81
N CYS A 99 13.63 -13.33 6.19
CA CYS A 99 12.41 -13.79 5.51
C CYS A 99 11.40 -14.29 6.54
N THR A 100 10.13 -14.33 6.16
CA THR A 100 9.07 -14.97 6.95
C THR A 100 9.20 -16.47 6.92
N TYR A 101 8.66 -17.15 7.93
CA TYR A 101 8.42 -18.58 7.80
C TYR A 101 7.48 -18.88 6.63
N PRO A 102 7.57 -20.08 6.04
CA PRO A 102 6.65 -20.51 5.00
C PRO A 102 5.19 -20.39 5.44
N THR A 103 4.31 -20.05 4.52
CA THR A 103 2.86 -19.89 4.70
C THR A 103 2.40 -18.71 5.57
N VAL A 104 3.30 -17.95 6.20
CA VAL A 104 2.93 -16.80 7.03
C VAL A 104 2.21 -15.71 6.24
N PRO A 105 2.72 -15.18 5.11
CA PRO A 105 2.06 -14.12 4.39
C PRO A 105 0.67 -14.51 3.90
N GLU A 106 0.53 -15.70 3.32
CA GLU A 106 -0.71 -16.22 2.75
C GLU A 106 -1.77 -16.48 3.83
N THR A 107 -1.32 -16.98 5.00
CA THR A 107 -2.22 -17.24 6.13
C THR A 107 -2.71 -15.94 6.75
N LEU A 108 -1.83 -14.95 6.94
CA LEU A 108 -2.22 -13.62 7.42
C LEU A 108 -3.20 -12.94 6.46
N GLU A 109 -2.97 -13.05 5.15
CA GLU A 109 -3.89 -12.55 4.14
C GLU A 109 -5.25 -13.25 4.21
N THR A 110 -5.26 -14.57 4.37
CA THR A 110 -6.48 -15.37 4.51
C THR A 110 -7.29 -14.96 5.73
N LEU A 111 -6.64 -14.82 6.89
CA LEU A 111 -7.29 -14.38 8.14
C LEU A 111 -7.84 -12.96 7.99
N ARG A 112 -7.08 -12.07 7.39
CA ARG A 112 -7.51 -10.71 7.14
C ARG A 112 -8.71 -10.64 6.20
N ASN A 113 -8.74 -11.45 5.15
CA ASN A 113 -9.86 -11.55 4.23
C ASN A 113 -11.13 -12.09 4.90
N LYS A 114 -10.97 -12.92 5.93
CA LYS A 114 -12.07 -13.37 6.80
C LYS A 114 -12.50 -12.31 7.84
N GLY A 115 -11.87 -11.14 7.86
CA GLY A 115 -12.18 -10.06 8.79
C GLY A 115 -11.71 -10.30 10.23
N VAL A 116 -10.81 -11.23 10.46
CA VAL A 116 -10.20 -11.50 11.76
C VAL A 116 -9.30 -10.34 12.16
N LEU A 117 -9.40 -9.89 13.42
CA LEU A 117 -8.49 -8.88 13.97
C LEU A 117 -7.12 -9.52 14.22
N LEU A 118 -6.07 -8.96 13.62
CA LEU A 118 -4.71 -9.46 13.73
C LEU A 118 -3.86 -8.55 14.60
N VAL A 119 -3.33 -9.09 15.69
CA VAL A 119 -2.60 -8.36 16.72
C VAL A 119 -1.22 -8.96 16.91
N GLY A 120 -0.18 -8.17 16.72
CA GLY A 120 1.19 -8.53 17.11
C GLY A 120 1.46 -8.15 18.57
N TYR A 121 1.99 -9.07 19.38
CA TYR A 121 2.48 -8.78 20.72
C TYR A 121 3.88 -9.37 20.93
N THR A 122 4.90 -8.53 21.03
CA THR A 122 6.31 -8.92 21.11
C THR A 122 7.04 -8.24 22.27
N GLU A 123 8.12 -8.88 22.74
CA GLU A 123 9.10 -8.27 23.66
C GLU A 123 10.21 -7.50 22.92
N SER A 124 10.30 -7.65 21.62
CA SER A 124 11.27 -6.89 20.82
C SER A 124 10.92 -5.42 20.76
N MET A 125 11.94 -4.56 20.92
CA MET A 125 11.76 -3.12 20.92
C MET A 125 11.23 -2.58 19.59
N SER A 126 10.50 -1.50 19.69
CA SER A 126 9.74 -0.86 18.63
C SER A 126 10.52 -0.69 17.32
N PHE A 127 11.77 -0.21 17.35
CA PHE A 127 12.53 0.09 16.13
C PHE A 127 12.78 -1.16 15.27
N TYR A 128 13.31 -2.23 15.89
CA TYR A 128 13.61 -3.45 15.17
C TYR A 128 12.36 -4.21 14.73
N THR A 129 11.32 -4.20 15.56
CA THR A 129 10.01 -4.77 15.24
C THR A 129 9.42 -4.10 14.00
N ARG A 130 9.34 -2.76 13.99
CA ARG A 130 8.86 -1.99 12.83
C ARG A 130 9.72 -2.22 11.59
N TYR A 131 11.05 -2.24 11.75
CA TYR A 131 11.96 -2.52 10.64
C TYR A 131 11.68 -3.89 10.01
N ARG A 132 11.54 -4.96 10.82
CA ARG A 132 11.26 -6.31 10.31
C ARG A 132 9.90 -6.38 9.62
N LEU A 133 8.84 -5.94 10.27
CA LEU A 133 7.49 -5.93 9.70
C LEU A 133 7.44 -5.22 8.34
N ARG A 134 8.05 -4.03 8.26
CA ARG A 134 8.12 -3.25 7.01
C ARG A 134 8.95 -3.94 5.94
N LYS A 135 10.09 -4.51 6.30
CA LYS A 135 11.01 -5.15 5.36
C LYS A 135 10.44 -6.44 4.80
N LEU A 136 9.72 -7.17 5.61
CA LEU A 136 9.02 -8.41 5.24
C LEU A 136 7.69 -8.16 4.52
N GLY A 137 7.18 -6.92 4.55
CA GLY A 137 5.92 -6.56 3.89
C GLY A 137 4.66 -7.08 4.60
N VAL A 138 4.79 -7.51 5.87
CA VAL A 138 3.68 -8.02 6.67
C VAL A 138 3.09 -6.99 7.64
N ASP A 139 3.61 -5.76 7.64
CA ASP A 139 3.08 -4.67 8.45
C ASP A 139 1.62 -4.35 8.12
N ASN A 140 1.24 -4.40 6.86
CA ASN A 140 -0.14 -4.14 6.42
C ASN A 140 -1.12 -5.28 6.74
N ALA A 141 -0.64 -6.42 7.22
CA ALA A 141 -1.51 -7.50 7.66
C ALA A 141 -2.02 -7.33 9.10
N LEU A 142 -1.29 -6.58 9.93
CA LEU A 142 -1.66 -6.36 11.33
C LEU A 142 -2.60 -5.15 11.47
N ASP A 143 -3.54 -5.25 12.42
CA ASP A 143 -4.39 -4.13 12.86
C ASP A 143 -3.77 -3.41 14.05
N TYR A 144 -3.20 -4.17 15.00
CA TYR A 144 -2.52 -3.65 16.18
C TYR A 144 -1.14 -4.27 16.35
N LEU A 145 -0.23 -3.48 16.91
CA LEU A 145 1.07 -3.92 17.38
C LEU A 145 1.27 -3.46 18.83
N TYR A 146 1.63 -4.40 19.70
CA TYR A 146 2.04 -4.12 21.08
C TYR A 146 3.51 -4.51 21.25
N SER A 147 4.35 -3.56 21.64
CA SER A 147 5.78 -3.77 21.87
C SER A 147 6.30 -2.80 22.95
N PRO A 148 7.46 -3.09 23.57
CA PRO A 148 8.16 -2.09 24.36
C PRO A 148 8.55 -0.87 23.53
N GLN A 149 8.73 0.27 24.22
CA GLN A 149 9.36 1.46 23.60
C GLN A 149 10.83 1.20 23.29
N ASP A 150 11.38 2.00 22.39
CA ASP A 150 12.82 1.98 22.14
C ASP A 150 13.61 2.54 23.35
N HIS A 151 14.89 2.17 23.41
CA HIS A 151 15.81 2.82 24.34
C HIS A 151 15.88 4.32 24.10
N ALA A 152 16.24 5.05 25.16
CA ALA A 152 16.73 6.41 24.99
C ALA A 152 17.97 6.40 24.07
N LEU A 153 18.00 7.32 23.13
CA LEU A 153 19.17 7.47 22.28
C LEU A 153 20.31 8.05 23.12
N PRO A 154 21.56 7.61 22.89
CA PRO A 154 22.71 8.27 23.50
C PRO A 154 22.74 9.76 23.15
N GLU A 155 23.29 10.59 24.03
CA GLU A 155 23.42 12.01 23.80
C GLU A 155 24.21 12.30 22.52
N ASN A 156 23.76 13.28 21.75
CA ASN A 156 24.37 13.72 20.48
C ASN A 156 24.31 12.74 19.29
N VAL A 157 23.49 11.69 19.36
CA VAL A 157 23.30 10.78 18.22
C VAL A 157 22.31 11.37 17.21
N ASP A 158 22.77 11.68 16.01
CA ASP A 158 21.91 12.00 14.87
C ASP A 158 21.47 10.70 14.15
N THR A 159 20.24 10.26 14.41
CA THR A 159 19.68 9.05 13.82
C THR A 159 19.65 9.07 12.29
N ARG A 160 19.62 10.26 11.66
CA ARG A 160 19.65 10.39 10.19
C ARG A 160 20.98 9.94 9.60
N LYS A 161 22.08 10.10 10.34
CA LYS A 161 23.42 9.66 9.90
C LYS A 161 23.62 8.15 10.01
N ILE A 162 22.97 7.50 10.97
CA ILE A 162 23.13 6.06 11.23
C ILE A 162 22.08 5.19 10.56
N ARG A 163 20.89 5.72 10.27
CA ARG A 163 19.83 5.00 9.58
C ARG A 163 20.16 4.83 8.08
N ARG A 164 19.93 3.63 7.56
CA ARG A 164 20.16 3.34 6.13
C ARG A 164 19.09 3.94 5.22
N TYR A 165 17.87 4.10 5.74
CA TYR A 165 16.70 4.55 5.00
C TYR A 165 16.10 5.79 5.66
N PRO A 166 15.35 6.62 4.92
CA PRO A 166 14.57 7.71 5.48
C PRO A 166 13.59 7.24 6.57
N ALA A 167 13.16 8.14 7.45
CA ALA A 167 12.32 7.81 8.61
C ALA A 167 11.00 7.11 8.22
N GLU A 168 10.44 7.48 7.08
CA GLU A 168 9.18 6.94 6.54
C GLU A 168 9.25 5.43 6.25
N HIS A 169 10.45 4.91 5.96
CA HIS A 169 10.67 3.47 5.75
C HIS A 169 10.57 2.64 7.04
N TYR A 170 10.55 3.29 8.20
CA TYR A 170 10.39 2.64 9.50
C TYR A 170 8.99 2.88 10.10
N CYS A 171 8.13 3.65 9.41
CA CYS A 171 6.75 3.83 9.82
C CYS A 171 5.89 2.66 9.35
N LEU A 172 5.06 2.12 10.24
CA LEU A 172 4.07 1.09 9.90
C LEU A 172 2.92 1.69 9.09
N ARG A 173 2.31 0.90 8.22
CA ARG A 173 1.17 1.31 7.39
C ARG A 173 -0.11 0.67 7.91
N GLY A 174 -1.06 1.51 8.35
CA GLY A 174 -2.38 1.05 8.77
C GLY A 174 -2.42 0.27 10.09
N VAL A 175 -1.31 0.22 10.84
CA VAL A 175 -1.20 -0.49 12.11
C VAL A 175 -1.28 0.51 13.27
N VAL A 176 -2.14 0.24 14.24
CA VAL A 176 -2.17 0.99 15.50
C VAL A 176 -1.07 0.43 16.41
N HIS A 177 0.00 1.19 16.61
CA HIS A 177 1.10 0.79 17.48
C HIS A 177 0.90 1.32 18.89
N ARG A 178 0.89 0.43 19.87
CA ARG A 178 0.78 0.71 21.30
C ARG A 178 1.97 0.16 22.05
N PHE A 179 2.32 0.80 23.17
CA PHE A 179 3.48 0.40 23.93
C PHE A 179 3.09 -0.38 25.18
N THR A 180 3.83 -1.46 25.43
CA THR A 180 3.72 -2.25 26.66
C THR A 180 4.62 -1.65 27.74
N PRO A 181 4.30 -1.84 29.04
CA PRO A 181 5.19 -1.44 30.14
C PRO A 181 6.56 -2.15 30.03
N ALA A 182 7.64 -1.40 30.16
CA ALA A 182 9.00 -1.92 30.01
C ALA A 182 9.39 -2.93 31.10
N ASP A 183 8.76 -2.84 32.26
CA ASP A 183 8.98 -3.69 33.45
C ASP A 183 8.14 -4.98 33.44
N LYS A 184 7.19 -5.12 32.50
CA LYS A 184 6.27 -6.28 32.41
C LYS A 184 6.50 -7.07 31.14
N LEU A 185 7.56 -7.90 31.18
CA LEU A 185 7.87 -8.83 30.10
C LEU A 185 6.96 -10.08 30.15
N LYS A 186 6.94 -10.88 29.08
CA LYS A 186 6.30 -12.20 29.06
C LYS A 186 7.03 -13.18 30.00
N PRO A 187 6.29 -14.03 30.73
CA PRO A 187 4.84 -14.21 30.69
C PRO A 187 4.11 -13.21 31.59
N SER A 188 3.33 -12.32 31.04
CA SER A 188 2.48 -11.38 31.79
C SER A 188 1.01 -11.52 31.38
N PRO A 189 0.23 -12.37 32.09
CA PRO A 189 -1.20 -12.53 31.83
C PRO A 189 -1.98 -11.22 32.01
N GLU A 190 -1.50 -10.33 32.85
CA GLU A 190 -2.09 -9.00 33.06
C GLU A 190 -1.98 -8.13 31.80
N VAL A 191 -0.77 -8.07 31.20
CA VAL A 191 -0.59 -7.32 29.94
C VAL A 191 -1.46 -7.88 28.83
N LEU A 192 -1.56 -9.21 28.73
CA LEU A 192 -2.43 -9.84 27.72
C LEU A 192 -3.91 -9.50 27.97
N ARG A 193 -4.39 -9.50 29.22
CA ARG A 193 -5.77 -9.05 29.53
C ARG A 193 -6.00 -7.58 29.20
N ASN A 194 -5.03 -6.72 29.48
CA ASN A 194 -5.11 -5.31 29.11
C ASN A 194 -5.17 -5.11 27.59
N ILE A 195 -4.44 -5.94 26.82
CA ILE A 195 -4.55 -5.96 25.34
C ILE A 195 -5.96 -6.37 24.91
N LEU A 196 -6.54 -7.43 25.51
CA LEU A 196 -7.91 -7.86 25.21
C LEU A 196 -8.92 -6.76 25.50
N GLU A 197 -8.79 -6.07 26.63
CA GLU A 197 -9.64 -4.98 27.03
C GLU A 197 -9.50 -3.78 26.08
N ASP A 198 -8.27 -3.42 25.73
CA ASP A 198 -7.96 -2.30 24.82
C ASP A 198 -8.56 -2.51 23.42
N ILE A 199 -8.50 -3.73 22.88
CA ILE A 199 -9.09 -4.05 21.58
C ILE A 199 -10.57 -4.47 21.65
N GLY A 200 -11.14 -4.66 22.86
CA GLY A 200 -12.52 -5.10 23.06
C GLY A 200 -12.82 -6.52 22.66
N ALA A 201 -11.84 -7.40 22.86
CA ALA A 201 -11.95 -8.80 22.51
C ALA A 201 -12.46 -9.67 23.69
N HIS A 202 -13.32 -10.63 23.39
CA HIS A 202 -13.76 -11.61 24.39
C HIS A 202 -12.81 -12.80 24.38
N PRO A 203 -12.24 -13.24 25.53
CA PRO A 203 -11.23 -14.29 25.59
C PRO A 203 -11.60 -15.60 24.87
N ASP A 204 -12.87 -16.02 24.94
CA ASP A 204 -13.37 -17.26 24.29
C ASP A 204 -13.29 -17.24 22.76
N ARG A 205 -13.05 -16.09 22.14
CA ARG A 205 -12.96 -15.90 20.68
C ARG A 205 -11.57 -15.45 20.23
N VAL A 206 -10.59 -15.55 21.14
CA VAL A 206 -9.22 -15.14 20.90
C VAL A 206 -8.31 -16.35 20.93
N VAL A 207 -7.45 -16.43 19.95
CA VAL A 207 -6.31 -17.34 19.94
C VAL A 207 -5.05 -16.53 20.19
N TYR A 208 -4.20 -17.00 21.11
CA TYR A 208 -2.85 -16.51 21.28
C TYR A 208 -1.85 -17.55 20.79
N LEU A 209 -0.95 -17.12 19.91
CA LEU A 209 0.03 -17.95 19.21
C LEU A 209 1.46 -17.48 19.52
N GLY A 210 2.36 -18.39 19.92
CA GLY A 210 3.77 -18.10 20.12
C GLY A 210 4.64 -19.34 20.20
N ASP A 211 5.97 -19.18 20.11
CA ASP A 211 6.95 -20.27 20.04
C ASP A 211 7.40 -20.80 21.40
N LYS A 212 7.25 -20.01 22.48
CA LYS A 212 7.78 -20.36 23.81
C LYS A 212 6.73 -20.87 24.77
N LEU A 213 6.86 -22.14 25.19
CA LEU A 213 5.94 -22.77 26.14
C LEU A 213 5.80 -21.96 27.44
N HIS A 214 6.92 -21.62 28.09
CA HIS A 214 6.93 -20.95 29.40
C HIS A 214 6.50 -19.47 29.33
N LYS A 215 6.62 -18.81 28.17
CA LYS A 215 6.23 -17.42 27.98
C LYS A 215 4.85 -17.31 27.36
N ASP A 216 4.68 -17.82 26.16
CA ASP A 216 3.50 -17.59 25.33
C ASP A 216 2.33 -18.49 25.74
N VAL A 217 2.56 -19.80 25.77
CA VAL A 217 1.51 -20.77 26.09
C VAL A 217 1.04 -20.62 27.54
N ALA A 218 1.97 -20.57 28.50
CA ALA A 218 1.64 -20.40 29.91
C ALA A 218 0.92 -19.07 30.18
N MET A 219 1.31 -17.99 29.48
CA MET A 219 0.65 -16.69 29.60
C MET A 219 -0.78 -16.73 29.07
N ALA A 220 -0.98 -17.30 27.88
CA ALA A 220 -2.30 -17.41 27.26
C ALA A 220 -3.26 -18.22 28.15
N GLN A 221 -2.83 -19.38 28.66
CA GLN A 221 -3.61 -20.22 29.57
C GLN A 221 -4.01 -19.46 30.84
N LYS A 222 -3.07 -18.75 31.48
CA LYS A 222 -3.33 -17.92 32.68
C LYS A 222 -4.21 -16.70 32.40
N ALA A 223 -4.23 -16.21 31.17
CA ALA A 223 -5.11 -15.12 30.76
C ALA A 223 -6.51 -15.60 30.36
N GLY A 224 -6.74 -16.91 30.23
CA GLY A 224 -8.02 -17.50 29.81
C GLY A 224 -8.25 -17.42 28.30
N VAL A 225 -7.18 -17.33 27.52
CA VAL A 225 -7.21 -17.27 26.04
C VAL A 225 -6.80 -18.65 25.49
N ILE A 226 -7.34 -19.01 24.33
CA ILE A 226 -6.96 -20.26 23.66
C ILE A 226 -5.49 -20.17 23.24
N ASP A 227 -4.67 -21.06 23.77
CA ASP A 227 -3.25 -21.11 23.49
C ASP A 227 -2.93 -22.00 22.30
N VAL A 228 -2.00 -21.53 21.46
CA VAL A 228 -1.45 -22.29 20.34
C VAL A 228 0.07 -22.19 20.36
N TRP A 229 0.72 -23.34 20.41
CA TRP A 229 2.16 -23.41 20.36
C TRP A 229 2.69 -23.49 18.92
N ALA A 230 3.43 -22.48 18.48
CA ALA A 230 4.15 -22.48 17.22
C ALA A 230 5.44 -23.33 17.33
N LYS A 231 5.30 -24.66 17.42
CA LYS A 231 6.43 -25.58 17.61
C LYS A 231 7.46 -25.48 16.47
N TYR A 232 7.03 -25.18 15.27
CA TYR A 232 7.94 -24.98 14.12
C TYR A 232 8.97 -23.87 14.35
N GLY A 233 8.66 -22.91 15.24
CA GLY A 233 9.55 -21.78 15.60
C GLY A 233 10.45 -22.08 16.81
N GLU A 234 10.30 -23.24 17.47
CA GLU A 234 11.10 -23.57 18.66
C GLU A 234 12.59 -23.59 18.34
N SER A 235 13.33 -22.72 19.02
CA SER A 235 14.74 -22.45 18.72
C SER A 235 15.72 -22.87 19.82
N LYS A 236 15.21 -23.23 21.03
CA LYS A 236 16.04 -23.46 22.24
C LYS A 236 17.12 -24.54 22.10
N ASP A 237 16.91 -25.58 21.29
CA ASP A 237 17.83 -26.70 21.10
C ASP A 237 18.69 -26.56 19.84
N ARG A 238 18.58 -25.45 19.13
CA ARG A 238 19.38 -25.17 17.92
C ARG A 238 20.82 -24.75 18.29
N PRO A 239 21.82 -25.17 17.50
CA PRO A 239 23.22 -24.75 17.72
C PRO A 239 23.41 -23.22 17.74
N GLU A 240 22.63 -22.49 16.94
CA GLU A 240 22.67 -21.03 16.88
C GLU A 240 22.31 -20.37 18.22
N TYR A 241 21.48 -21.04 19.02
CA TYR A 241 21.02 -20.53 20.31
C TYR A 241 22.12 -20.53 21.39
N GLU A 242 23.15 -21.37 21.24
CA GLU A 242 24.27 -21.42 22.17
C GLU A 242 25.07 -20.10 22.21
N LEU A 243 25.26 -19.44 21.08
CA LEU A 243 25.92 -18.15 21.04
C LEU A 243 25.06 -17.07 21.71
N LEU A 244 23.73 -17.11 21.50
CA LEU A 244 22.78 -16.22 22.13
C LEU A 244 22.84 -16.35 23.67
N ARG A 245 22.84 -17.57 24.20
CA ARG A 245 22.97 -17.84 25.65
C ARG A 245 24.24 -17.25 26.24
N LYS A 246 25.36 -17.24 25.51
CA LYS A 246 26.62 -16.68 25.99
C LYS A 246 26.60 -15.16 26.16
N VAL A 247 25.81 -14.45 25.33
CA VAL A 247 25.78 -12.99 25.31
C VAL A 247 24.48 -12.37 25.80
N THR A 248 23.45 -13.20 26.09
CA THR A 248 22.11 -12.70 26.45
C THR A 248 22.12 -11.79 27.67
N HIS A 249 21.18 -10.85 27.67
CA HIS A 249 20.88 -9.98 28.81
C HIS A 249 20.17 -10.68 29.97
N TRP A 250 19.59 -11.86 29.71
CA TRP A 250 18.87 -12.64 30.71
C TRP A 250 19.80 -13.09 31.85
N SER A 251 19.24 -13.23 33.05
CA SER A 251 19.95 -13.82 34.16
C SER A 251 20.22 -15.30 33.91
N ASP A 252 21.26 -15.83 34.56
CA ASP A 252 21.60 -17.24 34.42
C ASP A 252 20.48 -18.17 34.91
N LYS A 253 19.67 -17.70 35.86
CA LYS A 253 18.47 -18.39 36.35
C LYS A 253 17.41 -18.51 35.25
N VAL A 254 17.10 -17.42 34.55
CA VAL A 254 16.11 -17.43 33.44
C VAL A 254 16.57 -18.32 32.31
N VAL A 255 17.86 -18.28 31.96
CA VAL A 255 18.46 -19.17 30.92
C VAL A 255 18.31 -20.66 31.32
N GLN A 256 18.51 -20.97 32.59
CA GLN A 256 18.38 -22.37 33.09
C GLN A 256 16.91 -22.82 33.14
N GLU A 257 16.00 -21.92 33.55
CA GLU A 257 14.56 -22.23 33.57
C GLU A 257 14.05 -22.46 32.14
N GLU A 258 14.44 -21.64 31.18
CA GLU A 258 14.08 -21.82 29.76
C GLU A 258 14.57 -23.17 29.23
N LYS A 259 15.82 -23.54 29.52
CA LYS A 259 16.41 -24.79 29.09
C LYS A 259 15.69 -26.01 29.64
N ASN A 260 15.21 -25.93 30.87
CA ASN A 260 14.59 -27.05 31.59
C ASN A 260 13.09 -27.16 31.34
N THR A 261 12.40 -26.13 30.81
CA THR A 261 10.97 -26.18 30.55
C THR A 261 10.64 -27.17 29.42
N SER A 262 9.75 -28.09 29.68
CA SER A 262 9.30 -29.11 28.73
C SER A 262 7.79 -29.05 28.46
N VAL A 263 7.32 -29.84 27.48
CA VAL A 263 5.88 -30.03 27.18
C VAL A 263 5.17 -30.76 28.32
N GLU A 264 5.91 -31.50 29.13
CA GLU A 264 5.35 -32.21 30.30
C GLU A 264 4.95 -31.23 31.39
N ASP A 265 5.68 -30.12 31.52
CA ASP A 265 5.40 -29.06 32.49
C ASP A 265 4.26 -28.12 32.01
N ILE A 266 4.19 -27.81 30.70
CA ILE A 266 3.18 -26.94 30.11
C ILE A 266 2.61 -27.62 28.89
N LYS A 267 1.37 -28.10 28.98
CA LYS A 267 0.67 -28.79 27.88
C LYS A 267 -0.08 -27.77 27.01
N PRO A 268 0.37 -27.50 25.80
CA PRO A 268 -0.35 -26.62 24.89
C PRO A 268 -1.67 -27.25 24.44
N THR A 269 -2.70 -26.42 24.26
CA THR A 269 -4.02 -26.86 23.79
C THR A 269 -3.95 -27.23 22.30
N PHE A 270 -3.26 -26.44 21.50
CA PHE A 270 -3.03 -26.69 20.08
C PHE A 270 -1.54 -26.53 19.73
N ILE A 271 -1.08 -27.30 18.75
CA ILE A 271 0.33 -27.34 18.34
C ILE A 271 0.43 -27.21 16.83
N LEU A 272 1.04 -26.14 16.34
CA LEU A 272 1.46 -26.03 14.94
C LEU A 272 2.85 -26.64 14.81
N ARG A 273 2.95 -27.76 14.10
CA ARG A 273 4.18 -28.56 14.06
C ARG A 273 5.14 -28.11 12.97
N ASN A 274 4.60 -27.78 11.80
CA ASN A 274 5.40 -27.54 10.60
C ASN A 274 5.22 -26.15 10.04
N TYR A 275 3.98 -25.60 10.02
CA TYR A 275 3.66 -24.39 9.32
C TYR A 275 2.62 -23.55 10.07
N PHE A 276 2.71 -22.25 9.86
CA PHE A 276 1.73 -21.29 10.40
C PHE A 276 0.30 -21.55 9.88
N SER A 277 0.17 -22.05 8.64
CA SER A 277 -1.13 -22.34 8.01
C SER A 277 -1.94 -23.45 8.70
N GLU A 278 -1.32 -24.32 9.52
CA GLU A 278 -2.03 -25.32 10.33
C GLU A 278 -3.08 -24.66 11.26
N LEU A 279 -2.92 -23.37 11.56
CA LEU A 279 -3.90 -22.59 12.33
C LEU A 279 -5.28 -22.59 11.67
N LEU A 280 -5.34 -22.57 10.33
CA LEU A 280 -6.59 -22.57 9.57
C LEU A 280 -7.33 -23.90 9.62
N GLU A 281 -6.65 -24.97 10.00
CA GLU A 281 -7.22 -26.32 10.12
C GLU A 281 -7.88 -26.54 11.49
N TYR A 282 -7.38 -25.86 12.52
CA TYR A 282 -7.87 -26.03 13.89
C TYR A 282 -9.10 -25.19 14.22
N PHE A 283 -9.30 -24.06 13.51
CA PHE A 283 -10.31 -23.08 13.91
C PHE A 283 -11.19 -22.64 12.76
N GLU A 284 -12.46 -22.44 13.07
CA GLU A 284 -13.35 -21.63 12.28
C GLU A 284 -13.13 -20.16 12.62
N PHE A 285 -13.01 -19.33 11.62
CA PHE A 285 -12.77 -17.89 11.77
C PHE A 285 -13.99 -17.10 11.36
N ALA A 286 -14.34 -16.15 12.20
CA ALA A 286 -15.38 -15.16 11.94
C ALA A 286 -14.79 -13.76 12.05
N PRO A 287 -15.42 -12.83 11.43
CA PRO A 287 -15.00 -11.46 11.48
C PRO A 287 -15.06 -10.86 12.90
N PHE A 288 -14.15 -9.92 13.22
CA PHE A 288 -14.14 -9.19 14.48
C PHE A 288 -15.10 -8.00 14.45
N LEU A 289 -16.05 -8.03 15.39
CA LEU A 289 -16.97 -6.93 15.66
C LEU A 289 -16.57 -6.25 16.97
N ASP A 290 -16.04 -5.04 16.88
CA ASP A 290 -15.88 -4.21 18.07
C ASP A 290 -17.25 -3.67 18.47
N SER A 291 -17.91 -4.37 19.38
CA SER A 291 -19.24 -3.98 19.88
C SER A 291 -19.23 -2.67 20.68
N ARG A 292 -18.05 -2.12 21.00
CA ARG A 292 -17.87 -0.88 21.76
C ARG A 292 -17.71 0.36 20.88
N SER A 293 -17.53 0.19 19.57
CA SER A 293 -17.26 1.31 18.67
C SER A 293 -18.21 1.34 17.48
N PRO A 294 -19.45 1.87 17.65
CA PRO A 294 -20.31 2.24 16.52
C PRO A 294 -19.62 3.18 15.54
N ASP A 295 -18.63 3.93 16.02
CA ASP A 295 -17.88 4.92 15.23
C ASP A 295 -16.87 4.28 14.25
N LYS A 296 -16.39 3.05 14.51
CA LYS A 296 -15.56 2.33 13.52
C LYS A 296 -16.35 1.99 12.25
N PHE A 297 -17.61 1.56 12.37
CA PHE A 297 -18.46 1.33 11.21
C PHE A 297 -18.70 2.62 10.43
N LYS A 298 -18.94 3.73 11.14
CA LYS A 298 -19.04 5.06 10.50
C LYS A 298 -17.75 5.41 9.77
N SER A 299 -16.59 5.21 10.39
CA SER A 299 -15.28 5.48 9.77
C SER A 299 -15.04 4.60 8.53
N VAL A 300 -15.36 3.31 8.58
CA VAL A 300 -15.26 2.41 7.41
C VAL A 300 -16.17 2.87 6.29
N ILE A 301 -17.42 3.22 6.61
CA ILE A 301 -18.39 3.74 5.65
C ILE A 301 -17.89 5.08 5.05
N GLU A 302 -17.30 5.96 5.85
CA GLU A 302 -16.73 7.22 5.36
C GLU A 302 -15.55 7.00 4.41
N VAL A 303 -14.62 6.10 4.76
CA VAL A 303 -13.48 5.75 3.88
C VAL A 303 -13.99 5.11 2.59
N TRP A 304 -14.99 4.22 2.68
CA TRP A 304 -15.61 3.63 1.51
C TRP A 304 -16.31 4.69 0.64
N LYS A 305 -17.11 5.58 1.22
CA LYS A 305 -17.73 6.71 0.50
C LYS A 305 -16.69 7.56 -0.23
N LYS A 306 -15.60 7.94 0.46
CA LYS A 306 -14.50 8.68 -0.17
C LYS A 306 -13.86 7.91 -1.31
N SER A 307 -13.72 6.59 -1.20
CA SER A 307 -13.20 5.76 -2.29
C SER A 307 -14.14 5.75 -3.49
N VAL A 308 -15.45 5.74 -3.27
CA VAL A 308 -16.48 5.86 -4.32
C VAL A 308 -16.45 7.24 -4.95
N ASP A 309 -16.32 8.31 -4.15
CA ASP A 309 -16.20 9.69 -4.66
C ASP A 309 -14.97 9.84 -5.58
N VAL A 310 -13.85 9.24 -5.20
CA VAL A 310 -12.63 9.22 -6.03
C VAL A 310 -12.86 8.46 -7.35
N GLN A 311 -13.60 7.34 -7.32
CA GLN A 311 -13.99 6.60 -8.53
C GLN A 311 -14.86 7.48 -9.44
N GLN A 312 -15.86 8.15 -8.88
CA GLN A 312 -16.72 9.07 -9.64
C GLN A 312 -15.91 10.21 -10.24
N HIS A 313 -15.01 10.80 -9.48
CA HIS A 313 -14.12 11.87 -9.96
C HIS A 313 -13.29 11.43 -11.18
N PHE A 314 -12.64 10.27 -11.13
CA PHE A 314 -11.87 9.76 -12.27
C PHE A 314 -12.75 9.38 -13.45
N ASN A 315 -13.93 8.81 -13.20
CA ASN A 315 -14.90 8.52 -14.26
C ASN A 315 -15.39 9.79 -14.97
N ASP A 316 -15.63 10.87 -14.22
CA ASP A 316 -16.01 12.17 -14.78
C ASP A 316 -14.88 12.77 -15.64
N ILE A 317 -13.63 12.61 -15.22
CA ILE A 317 -12.48 13.04 -16.02
C ILE A 317 -12.39 12.23 -17.33
N GLU A 318 -12.54 10.90 -17.26
CA GLU A 318 -12.57 10.05 -18.47
C GLU A 318 -13.69 10.49 -19.42
N LEU A 319 -14.89 10.77 -18.91
CA LEU A 319 -16.00 11.26 -19.72
C LEU A 319 -15.72 12.61 -20.35
N ARG A 320 -15.09 13.54 -19.63
CA ARG A 320 -14.67 14.85 -20.18
C ARG A 320 -13.65 14.69 -21.31
N ILE A 321 -12.66 13.81 -21.15
CA ILE A 321 -11.65 13.53 -22.18
C ILE A 321 -12.33 12.97 -23.44
N ARG A 322 -13.30 12.05 -23.29
CA ARG A 322 -14.07 11.50 -24.42
C ARG A 322 -14.95 12.54 -25.10
N ASN A 323 -15.53 13.46 -24.32
CA ASN A 323 -16.30 14.59 -24.87
C ASN A 323 -15.39 15.53 -25.69
N PHE A 324 -14.14 15.78 -25.22
CA PHE A 324 -13.15 16.51 -26.07
C PHE A 324 -12.83 15.77 -27.36
N ALA A 325 -12.70 14.45 -27.34
CA ALA A 325 -12.49 13.66 -28.54
C ALA A 325 -13.66 13.79 -29.54
N ILE A 326 -14.90 13.79 -29.04
CA ILE A 326 -16.10 14.03 -29.87
C ILE A 326 -16.10 15.48 -30.41
N THR A 327 -15.72 16.44 -29.59
CA THR A 327 -15.63 17.86 -30.02
C THR A 327 -14.61 18.02 -31.16
N ILE A 328 -13.45 17.36 -31.06
CA ILE A 328 -12.44 17.36 -32.13
C ILE A 328 -13.00 16.71 -33.41
N LEU A 329 -13.73 15.59 -33.27
CA LEU A 329 -14.36 14.92 -34.40
C LEU A 329 -15.32 15.88 -35.13
N ILE A 330 -16.22 16.53 -34.38
CA ILE A 330 -17.23 17.44 -34.94
C ILE A 330 -16.53 18.68 -35.59
N ALA A 331 -15.54 19.26 -34.91
CA ALA A 331 -14.78 20.40 -35.41
C ALA A 331 -14.01 20.04 -36.70
N ALA A 332 -13.36 18.88 -36.74
CA ALA A 332 -12.62 18.43 -37.91
C ALA A 332 -13.56 18.19 -39.13
N ILE A 333 -14.72 17.56 -38.89
CA ILE A 333 -15.73 17.34 -39.95
C ILE A 333 -16.31 18.69 -40.43
N GLY A 334 -16.65 19.59 -39.51
CA GLY A 334 -17.17 20.92 -39.86
C GLY A 334 -16.18 21.76 -40.67
N ALA A 335 -14.92 21.82 -40.22
CA ALA A 335 -13.85 22.52 -40.93
C ALA A 335 -13.54 21.88 -42.29
N ALA A 336 -13.56 20.55 -42.37
CA ALA A 336 -13.40 19.84 -43.63
C ALA A 336 -14.57 20.10 -44.59
N GLY A 337 -15.81 20.14 -44.10
CA GLY A 337 -16.99 20.49 -44.88
C GLY A 337 -16.89 21.93 -45.49
N PHE A 338 -16.43 22.91 -44.67
CA PHE A 338 -16.15 24.26 -45.14
C PHE A 338 -15.06 24.26 -46.22
N ALA A 339 -13.93 23.59 -45.99
CA ALA A 339 -12.81 23.54 -46.89
C ALA A 339 -13.19 22.90 -48.25
N LEU A 340 -14.09 21.87 -48.23
CA LEU A 340 -14.65 21.24 -49.40
C LEU A 340 -15.54 22.19 -50.21
N ARG A 341 -16.43 22.91 -49.52
CA ARG A 341 -17.33 23.86 -50.14
C ARG A 341 -16.57 24.94 -50.93
N GLU A 342 -15.50 25.45 -50.28
CA GLU A 342 -14.66 26.51 -50.89
C GLU A 342 -13.56 25.95 -51.79
N ASN A 343 -13.51 24.62 -52.03
CA ASN A 343 -12.51 23.93 -52.82
C ASN A 343 -11.06 24.28 -52.50
N LEU A 344 -10.78 24.41 -51.18
CA LEU A 344 -9.46 24.83 -50.67
C LEU A 344 -8.46 23.70 -50.83
N LYS A 345 -7.29 24.03 -51.39
CA LYS A 345 -6.17 23.12 -51.57
C LYS A 345 -4.89 23.70 -50.97
N VAL A 346 -3.99 22.86 -50.55
CA VAL A 346 -2.66 23.24 -50.03
C VAL A 346 -1.61 22.49 -50.83
N LEU A 347 -0.60 23.21 -51.27
CA LEU A 347 0.57 22.60 -51.93
C LEU A 347 1.56 22.15 -50.82
N LEU A 348 1.70 20.83 -50.69
CA LEU A 348 2.63 20.24 -49.72
C LEU A 348 3.59 19.30 -50.49
N LEU A 349 4.90 19.57 -50.36
CA LEU A 349 5.95 18.78 -51.05
C LEU A 349 5.74 18.61 -52.58
N GLY A 350 5.18 19.65 -53.25
CA GLY A 350 4.91 19.62 -54.70
C GLY A 350 3.62 18.89 -55.11
N ILE A 351 2.81 18.43 -54.16
CA ILE A 351 1.53 17.73 -54.38
C ILE A 351 0.38 18.61 -53.88
N GLU A 352 -0.62 18.85 -54.75
CA GLU A 352 -1.84 19.55 -54.34
C GLU A 352 -2.74 18.59 -53.53
N LEU A 353 -2.92 18.90 -52.23
CA LEU A 353 -3.77 18.12 -51.34
C LEU A 353 -5.03 18.94 -50.98
N PRO A 354 -6.21 18.27 -50.89
CA PRO A 354 -7.41 18.92 -50.36
C PRO A 354 -7.20 19.32 -48.92
N LEU A 355 -7.39 20.57 -48.55
CA LEU A 355 -7.28 21.05 -47.19
C LEU A 355 -8.18 20.29 -46.23
N ALA A 356 -9.36 19.86 -46.72
CA ALA A 356 -10.30 19.07 -45.93
C ALA A 356 -9.71 17.71 -45.48
N SER A 357 -8.95 16.99 -46.34
CA SER A 357 -8.26 15.77 -45.94
C SER A 357 -7.19 16.00 -44.88
N ILE A 358 -6.43 17.11 -45.00
CA ILE A 358 -5.42 17.49 -44.02
C ILE A 358 -6.06 17.80 -42.66
N LEU A 359 -7.16 18.54 -42.63
CA LEU A 359 -7.90 18.86 -41.40
C LEU A 359 -8.44 17.61 -40.69
N MET A 360 -8.99 16.66 -41.44
CA MET A 360 -9.45 15.38 -40.87
C MET A 360 -8.28 14.55 -40.32
N LEU A 361 -7.15 14.45 -41.02
CA LEU A 361 -5.97 13.76 -40.52
C LEU A 361 -5.38 14.42 -39.30
N ALA A 362 -5.32 15.76 -39.26
CA ALA A 362 -4.89 16.51 -38.09
C ALA A 362 -5.82 16.25 -36.89
N GLY A 363 -7.13 16.17 -37.11
CA GLY A 363 -8.10 15.72 -36.10
C GLY A 363 -7.81 14.33 -35.59
N ALA A 364 -7.53 13.37 -36.48
CA ALA A 364 -7.19 12.00 -36.08
C ALA A 364 -5.89 11.93 -35.26
N VAL A 365 -4.87 12.66 -35.63
CA VAL A 365 -3.60 12.76 -34.88
C VAL A 365 -3.81 13.36 -33.49
N SER A 366 -4.68 14.39 -33.36
CA SER A 366 -4.98 15.02 -32.06
C SER A 366 -5.76 14.10 -31.09
N LEU A 367 -6.34 12.99 -31.56
CA LEU A 367 -6.94 11.99 -30.68
C LEU A 367 -5.91 11.10 -29.96
N VAL A 368 -4.69 10.98 -30.48
CA VAL A 368 -3.66 10.09 -29.90
C VAL A 368 -3.29 10.47 -28.47
N PRO A 369 -2.95 11.75 -28.14
CA PRO A 369 -2.68 12.14 -26.77
C PRO A 369 -3.90 11.97 -25.85
N LEU A 370 -5.12 12.22 -26.32
CA LEU A 370 -6.33 12.01 -25.52
C LEU A 370 -6.54 10.52 -25.22
N TRP A 371 -6.37 9.63 -26.20
CA TRP A 371 -6.39 8.20 -25.99
C TRP A 371 -5.33 7.75 -24.99
N PHE A 372 -4.09 8.28 -25.10
CA PHE A 372 -3.00 7.97 -24.19
C PHE A 372 -3.35 8.36 -22.75
N MET A 373 -3.83 9.61 -22.55
CA MET A 373 -4.25 10.10 -21.22
C MET A 373 -5.39 9.25 -20.64
N ASP A 374 -6.44 9.01 -21.42
CA ASP A 374 -7.60 8.22 -20.98
C ASP A 374 -7.18 6.78 -20.64
N ARG A 375 -6.44 6.10 -21.53
CA ARG A 375 -6.09 4.68 -21.42
C ARG A 375 -4.97 4.38 -20.42
N HIS A 376 -3.89 5.17 -20.43
CA HIS A 376 -2.66 4.86 -19.71
C HIS A 376 -2.50 5.66 -18.42
N TRP A 377 -3.30 6.68 -18.22
CA TRP A 377 -3.23 7.55 -17.05
C TRP A 377 -4.49 7.40 -16.19
N TYR A 378 -5.60 7.98 -16.61
CA TYR A 378 -6.81 8.05 -15.78
C TYR A 378 -7.49 6.70 -15.58
N HIS A 379 -7.57 5.85 -16.61
CA HIS A 379 -8.13 4.52 -16.47
C HIS A 379 -7.37 3.63 -15.46
N ARG A 380 -6.06 3.82 -15.33
CA ARG A 380 -5.26 3.13 -14.30
C ARG A 380 -5.55 3.64 -12.90
N LEU A 381 -5.74 4.96 -12.74
CA LEU A 381 -6.11 5.56 -11.45
C LEU A 381 -7.51 5.11 -11.02
N LEU A 382 -8.46 5.13 -11.96
CA LEU A 382 -9.81 4.60 -11.74
C LEU A 382 -9.78 3.13 -11.32
N TYR A 383 -9.00 2.29 -12.02
CA TYR A 383 -8.85 0.88 -11.66
C TYR A 383 -8.28 0.69 -10.26
N GLY A 384 -7.28 1.49 -9.88
CA GLY A 384 -6.72 1.49 -8.52
C GLY A 384 -7.76 1.82 -7.46
N ALA A 385 -8.58 2.85 -7.69
CA ALA A 385 -9.65 3.26 -6.80
C ALA A 385 -10.75 2.19 -6.66
N VAL A 386 -11.13 1.56 -7.77
CA VAL A 386 -12.09 0.43 -7.78
C VAL A 386 -11.54 -0.75 -6.99
N LYS A 387 -10.27 -1.12 -7.20
CA LYS A 387 -9.62 -2.21 -6.47
C LYS A 387 -9.57 -1.95 -4.96
N HIS A 388 -9.31 -0.70 -4.56
CA HIS A 388 -9.31 -0.32 -3.15
C HIS A 388 -10.71 -0.43 -2.52
N ALA A 389 -11.74 0.09 -3.17
CA ALA A 389 -13.11 -0.01 -2.68
C ALA A 389 -13.59 -1.47 -2.61
N SER A 390 -13.30 -2.27 -3.64
CA SER A 390 -13.62 -3.72 -3.64
C SER A 390 -12.93 -4.48 -2.51
N ALA A 391 -11.71 -4.10 -2.12
CA ALA A 391 -11.02 -4.70 -0.98
C ALA A 391 -11.69 -4.34 0.36
N ILE A 392 -12.24 -3.13 0.49
CA ILE A 392 -13.03 -2.73 1.67
C ILE A 392 -14.34 -3.51 1.70
N GLU A 393 -15.05 -3.60 0.57
CA GLU A 393 -16.31 -4.33 0.42
C GLU A 393 -16.15 -5.81 0.77
N GLU A 394 -15.11 -6.48 0.23
CA GLU A 394 -14.85 -7.90 0.50
C GLU A 394 -14.50 -8.14 1.97
N ARG A 395 -13.72 -7.23 2.60
CA ARG A 395 -13.37 -7.34 4.03
C ARG A 395 -14.57 -7.22 4.95
N HIS A 396 -15.59 -6.47 4.55
CA HIS A 396 -16.73 -6.15 5.40
C HIS A 396 -18.06 -6.72 4.89
N LYS A 397 -18.04 -7.61 3.89
CA LYS A 397 -19.26 -8.13 3.23
C LYS A 397 -20.24 -8.84 4.18
N ASP A 398 -19.70 -9.52 5.20
CA ASP A 398 -20.52 -10.28 6.14
C ASP A 398 -21.24 -9.39 7.16
N TYR A 399 -20.80 -8.13 7.31
CA TYR A 399 -21.39 -7.15 8.22
C TYR A 399 -22.18 -6.05 7.51
N LEU A 400 -21.72 -5.67 6.34
CA LEU A 400 -22.24 -4.57 5.55
C LEU A 400 -22.43 -5.05 4.10
N PRO A 401 -23.35 -6.01 3.87
CA PRO A 401 -23.58 -6.57 2.53
C PRO A 401 -24.04 -5.51 1.52
N GLU A 402 -24.54 -4.36 2.03
CA GLU A 402 -24.94 -3.22 1.22
C GLU A 402 -23.75 -2.51 0.56
N LEU A 403 -22.52 -2.64 1.08
CA LEU A 403 -21.32 -2.01 0.50
C LEU A 403 -20.85 -2.65 -0.82
N GLY A 404 -21.44 -3.73 -1.31
CA GLY A 404 -21.03 -4.49 -2.49
C GLY A 404 -21.19 -3.77 -3.85
N LEU A 405 -21.06 -2.44 -3.94
CA LEU A 405 -21.26 -1.65 -5.16
C LEU A 405 -20.19 -1.93 -6.20
N SER A 406 -18.92 -1.88 -5.82
CA SER A 406 -17.79 -2.08 -6.76
C SER A 406 -17.78 -3.50 -7.33
N GLN A 407 -18.13 -4.49 -6.52
CA GLN A 407 -18.28 -5.88 -6.97
C GLN A 407 -19.42 -6.01 -7.98
N ARG A 408 -20.60 -5.45 -7.70
CA ARG A 408 -21.75 -5.48 -8.60
C ARG A 408 -21.46 -4.78 -9.92
N ILE A 409 -20.79 -3.62 -9.88
CA ILE A 409 -20.36 -2.90 -11.09
C ILE A 409 -19.35 -3.74 -11.89
N THR A 410 -18.39 -4.37 -11.22
CA THR A 410 -17.38 -5.20 -11.88
C THR A 410 -18.01 -6.40 -12.59
N VAL A 411 -18.99 -7.06 -11.97
CA VAL A 411 -19.74 -8.17 -12.55
C VAL A 411 -20.63 -7.71 -13.72
N ALA A 412 -21.26 -6.54 -13.61
CA ALA A 412 -22.14 -5.98 -14.62
C ALA A 412 -21.39 -5.31 -15.80
N SER A 413 -20.12 -4.93 -15.58
CA SER A 413 -19.34 -4.17 -16.58
C SER A 413 -19.07 -4.89 -17.90
N PRO A 414 -18.82 -6.21 -17.99
CA PRO A 414 -18.58 -6.87 -19.25
C PRO A 414 -19.85 -6.87 -20.14
N VAL A 415 -19.74 -6.36 -21.36
CA VAL A 415 -20.84 -6.40 -22.35
C VAL A 415 -20.57 -7.51 -23.35
N LYS A 416 -21.56 -8.40 -23.53
CA LYS A 416 -21.53 -9.42 -24.58
C LYS A 416 -21.99 -8.79 -25.89
N PHE A 417 -21.11 -8.72 -26.87
CA PHE A 417 -21.44 -8.30 -28.21
C PHE A 417 -21.19 -9.48 -29.17
N TRP A 418 -22.23 -10.09 -29.67
CA TRP A 418 -22.24 -11.31 -30.50
C TRP A 418 -21.48 -12.45 -29.78
N ARG A 419 -20.25 -12.80 -30.24
CA ARG A 419 -19.40 -13.88 -29.68
C ARG A 419 -18.28 -13.35 -28.77
N TRP A 420 -18.20 -12.05 -28.50
CA TRP A 420 -17.09 -11.39 -27.83
C TRP A 420 -17.57 -10.73 -26.55
N THR A 421 -16.81 -10.89 -25.49
CA THR A 421 -17.04 -10.19 -24.22
C THR A 421 -16.11 -9.00 -24.16
N LEU A 422 -16.65 -7.79 -24.19
CA LEU A 422 -15.90 -6.55 -24.15
C LEU A 422 -15.76 -6.06 -22.71
N HIS A 423 -14.55 -6.04 -22.23
CA HIS A 423 -14.17 -5.43 -20.94
C HIS A 423 -14.00 -3.90 -21.07
N SER A 424 -14.01 -3.15 -19.94
CA SER A 424 -13.95 -1.68 -19.93
C SER A 424 -12.79 -1.12 -20.77
N SER A 425 -11.60 -1.68 -20.66
CA SER A 425 -10.44 -1.26 -21.45
C SER A 425 -10.57 -1.49 -22.95
N GLN A 426 -11.30 -2.54 -23.36
CA GLN A 426 -11.55 -2.84 -24.77
C GLN A 426 -12.61 -1.90 -25.34
N LYS A 427 -13.65 -1.57 -24.57
CA LYS A 427 -14.67 -0.57 -24.95
C LYS A 427 -14.03 0.80 -25.19
N LEU A 428 -13.11 1.20 -24.31
CA LEU A 428 -12.39 2.45 -24.43
C LEU A 428 -11.55 2.50 -25.71
N ASN A 429 -10.77 1.45 -25.99
CA ASN A 429 -9.99 1.37 -27.22
C ASN A 429 -10.90 1.36 -28.46
N LEU A 430 -12.03 0.66 -28.43
CA LEU A 430 -13.00 0.62 -29.51
C LEU A 430 -13.60 2.01 -29.81
N PHE A 431 -13.90 2.79 -28.76
CA PHE A 431 -14.39 4.15 -28.92
C PHE A 431 -13.40 5.03 -29.72
N TYR A 432 -12.12 5.08 -29.29
CA TYR A 432 -11.10 5.87 -30.00
C TYR A 432 -10.81 5.34 -31.41
N LEU A 433 -10.84 4.03 -31.58
CA LEU A 433 -10.67 3.40 -32.89
C LEU A 433 -11.79 3.81 -33.85
N ILE A 434 -13.05 3.81 -33.42
CA ILE A 434 -14.18 4.22 -34.24
C ILE A 434 -14.05 5.72 -34.60
N VAL A 435 -13.77 6.60 -33.63
CA VAL A 435 -13.66 8.03 -33.87
C VAL A 435 -12.49 8.33 -34.83
N CYS A 436 -11.35 7.69 -34.64
CA CYS A 436 -10.18 7.82 -35.50
C CYS A 436 -10.48 7.29 -36.92
N ALA A 437 -11.12 6.11 -37.02
CA ALA A 437 -11.48 5.51 -38.28
C ALA A 437 -12.43 6.40 -39.12
N LEU A 438 -13.41 7.04 -38.46
CA LEU A 438 -14.32 7.98 -39.15
C LEU A 438 -13.56 9.15 -39.75
N LEU A 439 -12.59 9.71 -39.06
CA LEU A 439 -11.76 10.82 -39.57
C LEU A 439 -10.82 10.35 -40.67
N VAL A 440 -10.16 9.21 -40.53
CA VAL A 440 -9.25 8.67 -41.55
C VAL A 440 -9.97 8.25 -42.82
N ILE A 441 -11.09 7.51 -42.68
CA ILE A 441 -11.91 7.13 -43.82
C ILE A 441 -12.47 8.36 -44.52
N GLY A 442 -12.96 9.36 -43.76
CA GLY A 442 -13.42 10.61 -44.30
C GLY A 442 -12.33 11.35 -45.10
N ALA A 443 -11.10 11.42 -44.53
CA ALA A 443 -9.95 12.02 -45.20
C ALA A 443 -9.60 11.31 -46.52
N VAL A 444 -9.64 9.99 -46.52
CA VAL A 444 -9.39 9.16 -47.73
C VAL A 444 -10.48 9.38 -48.78
N VAL A 445 -11.77 9.32 -48.38
CA VAL A 445 -12.89 9.59 -49.28
C VAL A 445 -12.76 10.97 -49.93
N VAL A 446 -12.50 11.99 -49.12
CA VAL A 446 -12.32 13.36 -49.62
C VAL A 446 -11.12 13.50 -50.54
N PHE A 447 -10.03 12.77 -50.28
CA PHE A 447 -8.84 12.78 -51.13
C PHE A 447 -9.11 12.23 -52.54
N PHE A 448 -9.91 11.16 -52.62
CA PHE A 448 -10.23 10.48 -53.87
C PHE A 448 -11.48 11.06 -54.60
N CYS A 449 -12.37 11.73 -53.89
CA CYS A 449 -13.52 12.40 -54.49
C CYS A 449 -13.04 13.68 -55.23
N LYS A 450 -13.04 13.63 -56.54
CA LYS A 450 -12.87 14.86 -57.34
C LYS A 450 -14.05 15.80 -57.07
N PRO A 451 -13.83 17.04 -56.63
CA PRO A 451 -14.93 18.01 -56.49
C PRO A 451 -15.60 18.17 -57.85
N GLY A 452 -16.91 17.98 -57.91
CA GLY A 452 -17.70 18.31 -59.10
C GLY A 452 -17.55 19.82 -59.44
N PRO A 453 -17.85 20.20 -60.71
CA PRO A 453 -17.70 21.57 -61.12
C PRO A 453 -18.50 22.50 -60.19
N SER A 454 -17.84 23.53 -59.66
CA SER A 454 -18.43 24.53 -58.78
C SER A 454 -19.66 25.16 -59.44
N ARG A 455 -20.83 25.05 -58.80
CA ARG A 455 -21.98 25.89 -59.19
C ARG A 455 -21.56 27.35 -59.01
N LYS A 456 -21.47 28.07 -60.14
CA LYS A 456 -21.28 29.51 -60.12
C LYS A 456 -22.34 30.17 -59.23
N PRO A 457 -22.02 31.19 -58.46
CA PRO A 457 -23.01 31.88 -57.66
C PRO A 457 -24.07 32.50 -58.58
N ILE A 458 -25.33 32.18 -58.34
CA ILE A 458 -26.50 32.87 -58.93
C ILE A 458 -26.55 34.24 -58.24
N GLY A 459 -26.12 35.25 -58.94
CA GLY A 459 -26.13 36.64 -58.34
C GLY A 459 -25.52 37.70 -59.20
N GLU A 460 -25.65 37.69 -60.53
CA GLU A 460 -25.62 38.91 -61.31
C GLU A 460 -27.05 39.37 -61.55
N LEU A 461 -27.61 40.14 -60.62
CA LEU A 461 -28.79 40.95 -60.87
C LEU A 461 -28.41 42.09 -61.80
N GLN A 462 -28.99 42.01 -63.00
CA GLN A 462 -28.96 43.07 -64.01
C GLN A 462 -29.15 44.48 -63.37
N LYS A 463 -28.22 45.42 -63.71
CA LYS A 463 -28.47 46.84 -63.63
C LYS A 463 -29.67 47.23 -64.48
N VAL A 464 -30.79 47.45 -63.84
CA VAL A 464 -31.87 48.25 -64.46
C VAL A 464 -31.64 49.69 -64.08
N THR A 465 -31.43 50.49 -65.14
CA THR A 465 -31.32 51.93 -65.16
C THR A 465 -32.55 52.60 -64.54
N ALA A 466 -32.32 53.62 -63.73
CA ALA A 466 -33.31 54.52 -63.16
C ALA A 466 -34.07 55.37 -64.21
N PRO A 467 -35.24 55.88 -63.85
CA PRO A 467 -35.48 57.27 -64.07
C PRO A 467 -35.80 58.03 -62.74
N SER A 468 -35.36 59.31 -62.80
CA SER A 468 -35.55 60.38 -61.80
C SER A 468 -37.04 60.73 -61.56
N GLU A 469 -37.40 61.08 -60.35
CA GLU A 469 -38.01 62.35 -60.00
C GLU A 469 -38.53 62.43 -58.54
N LYS A 470 -38.09 63.57 -57.96
CA LYS A 470 -38.73 64.44 -56.96
C LYS A 470 -39.22 63.93 -55.61
N ALA A 471 -38.51 64.38 -54.61
CA ALA A 471 -38.94 65.26 -53.50
C ALA A 471 -40.33 65.02 -52.88
N ASP A 472 -40.36 64.77 -51.57
CA ASP A 472 -40.80 65.72 -50.58
C ASP A 472 -40.56 65.27 -49.16
N ARG A 473 -40.28 66.28 -48.35
CA ARG A 473 -40.10 66.30 -46.89
C ARG A 473 -41.30 65.73 -46.12
N VAL A 474 -41.06 65.22 -44.91
CA VAL A 474 -41.55 65.71 -43.61
C VAL A 474 -40.99 64.79 -42.50
N SER A 475 -40.10 65.30 -41.72
CA SER A 475 -40.07 65.70 -40.29
C SER A 475 -40.60 64.73 -39.24
N GLN A 476 -39.71 64.49 -38.35
CA GLN A 476 -39.90 64.45 -36.87
C GLN A 476 -40.76 63.33 -36.30
N THR A 477 -40.24 62.53 -35.36
CA THR A 477 -40.17 62.91 -33.94
C THR A 477 -39.29 61.91 -33.18
N LEU A 478 -38.32 62.45 -32.50
CA LEU A 478 -37.62 61.88 -31.38
C LEU A 478 -38.57 61.74 -30.17
N LEU A 479 -38.40 60.72 -29.35
CA LEU A 479 -38.21 60.87 -27.92
C LEU A 479 -38.01 59.48 -27.27
N PRO A 480 -37.50 59.43 -26.00
CA PRO A 480 -36.39 58.58 -25.65
C PRO A 480 -36.70 57.64 -24.43
N ILE A 481 -35.76 56.77 -24.15
CA ILE A 481 -35.25 56.31 -22.84
C ILE A 481 -36.23 56.22 -21.68
N GLU A 482 -36.29 55.06 -21.04
CA GLU A 482 -36.12 54.97 -19.59
C GLU A 482 -35.86 53.53 -19.15
N ASP A 483 -34.77 53.41 -18.56
CA ASP A 483 -34.18 52.65 -17.46
C ASP A 483 -35.20 52.09 -16.45
N LEU A 484 -35.08 50.82 -16.12
CA LEU A 484 -35.52 50.31 -14.81
C LEU A 484 -34.65 49.11 -14.39
N SER A 485 -33.64 49.48 -13.68
CA SER A 485 -32.97 48.62 -12.68
C SER A 485 -33.86 48.45 -11.44
N LYS A 486 -33.64 47.35 -10.74
CA LYS A 486 -34.11 46.91 -9.40
C LYS A 486 -35.11 45.74 -9.52
N GLY A 487 -34.95 44.66 -8.82
CA GLY A 487 -34.21 44.34 -7.61
C GLY A 487 -34.80 43.09 -7.00
N VAL A 488 -34.05 42.54 -6.07
CA VAL A 488 -34.53 41.72 -4.93
C VAL A 488 -34.88 40.24 -5.24
N ARG A 489 -34.24 39.31 -4.71
CA ARG A 489 -33.65 38.83 -3.45
C ARG A 489 -32.92 37.52 -3.73
#